data_4ef1f642dc7d24f65c33c862f0376fde
#
_entry.id   4ef1f642dc7d24f65c33c862f0376fde
#
_cell.length_a   1.000
_cell.length_b   1.000
_cell.length_c   1.000
_cell.angle_alpha   90.00
_cell.angle_beta   90.00
_cell.angle_gamma   90.00
#
_symmetry.space_group_name_H-M   'P 1'
#
loop_
_entity.id
_entity.type
_entity.pdbx_description
1 polymer ?
#
loop_
_entity_poly.entity_id
_entity_poly.type
_entity_poly.pdbx_seq_one_letter_code
_entity_poly.pdbx_strand_id
1 'polypeptide(L)'
;MKAGFRLASLLAIAVAAQPAQAMVIRLTNTGGVTAGSQAETGFKAAAAFWEAALTNNVTVDLNVGYSALGAGIIGSTGSRQLSTTATSIQTQLLANKASALDTLATSHMPTLTNGALKVITSGYKKAATKAGVNTASKVYDTDTSVNNKNIVATSANLKALGYAVAAGADASITFSSAFAFDFNSDDGVTAGKMDFIGVAIHEIGHALGFISGVDTYDYYGGPSGPGRSSNINLNNYATGSVLDMFRYSSDPGNLVVGTAPVLDWSVKTPSYFSVDGGATAYGGAYFSTGAYNGDGRQASHWKDAASGATQLGLMDPTISYGQRGTITALDLAAFDAIGWNTSVNVVSNAGYTYLSTTNAVYRAAIANVPEPASWAMMIAGFGMVGGALRRRRVAVA
;
A
#
# COMPACT_ATOMS: atom_id res chain seq x y z
N MET A 1 -24.09 58.79 -44.86
CA MET A 1 -24.31 57.61 -44.01
C MET A 1 -22.95 56.98 -43.68
N LYS A 2 -22.47 57.15 -42.47
CA LYS A 2 -21.18 56.52 -42.00
C LYS A 2 -21.54 55.36 -41.13
N ALA A 3 -21.22 54.13 -41.58
CA ALA A 3 -21.39 52.90 -40.82
C ALA A 3 -20.20 52.75 -39.91
N GLY A 4 -20.42 52.75 -38.58
CA GLY A 4 -19.41 52.48 -37.58
C GLY A 4 -19.34 50.97 -37.29
N PHE A 5 -18.23 50.36 -37.58
CA PHE A 5 -17.91 48.98 -37.19
C PHE A 5 -17.48 48.99 -35.71
N ARG A 6 -18.24 48.31 -34.85
CA ARG A 6 -17.84 48.04 -33.47
C ARG A 6 -17.12 46.71 -33.43
N LEU A 7 -15.83 46.74 -33.16
CA LEU A 7 -15.02 45.56 -32.85
C LEU A 7 -15.38 45.07 -31.44
N ALA A 8 -15.98 43.91 -31.33
CA ALA A 8 -16.18 43.24 -30.06
C ALA A 8 -14.93 42.41 -29.75
N SER A 9 -14.16 42.84 -28.76
CA SER A 9 -13.01 42.06 -28.26
C SER A 9 -13.51 40.88 -27.43
N LEU A 10 -13.36 39.66 -27.93
CA LEU A 10 -13.53 38.45 -27.15
C LEU A 10 -12.32 38.28 -26.22
N LEU A 11 -12.53 38.49 -24.94
CA LEU A 11 -11.56 38.15 -23.90
C LEU A 11 -11.60 36.65 -23.70
N ALA A 12 -10.62 35.91 -24.24
CA ALA A 12 -10.44 34.50 -23.96
C ALA A 12 -9.88 34.38 -22.54
N ILE A 13 -10.71 33.95 -21.59
CA ILE A 13 -10.26 33.57 -20.26
C ILE A 13 -9.56 32.20 -20.42
N ALA A 14 -8.24 32.19 -20.42
CA ALA A 14 -7.46 30.97 -20.26
C ALA A 14 -7.69 30.48 -18.84
N VAL A 15 -8.54 29.48 -18.69
CA VAL A 15 -8.60 28.69 -17.45
C VAL A 15 -7.28 27.94 -17.38
N ALA A 16 -6.35 28.43 -16.55
CA ALA A 16 -5.15 27.68 -16.20
C ALA A 16 -5.62 26.40 -15.53
N ALA A 17 -5.45 25.26 -16.19
CA ALA A 17 -5.63 23.97 -15.56
C ALA A 17 -4.64 23.93 -14.38
N GLN A 18 -5.17 23.92 -13.17
CA GLN A 18 -4.35 23.66 -11.98
C GLN A 18 -3.73 22.28 -12.21
N PRO A 19 -2.41 22.09 -12.01
CA PRO A 19 -1.86 20.77 -12.03
C PRO A 19 -2.64 19.91 -11.03
N ALA A 20 -3.13 18.76 -11.47
CA ALA A 20 -3.74 17.79 -10.56
C ALA A 20 -2.74 17.57 -9.43
N GLN A 21 -3.14 17.85 -8.18
CA GLN A 21 -2.27 17.57 -7.04
C GLN A 21 -2.07 16.06 -7.02
N ALA A 22 -0.83 15.63 -7.24
CA ALA A 22 -0.43 14.23 -7.18
C ALA A 22 -0.30 13.79 -5.71
N MET A 23 -0.26 12.49 -5.49
CA MET A 23 0.12 11.91 -4.22
C MET A 23 1.49 12.46 -3.76
N VAL A 24 1.62 12.73 -2.48
CA VAL A 24 2.87 13.18 -1.86
C VAL A 24 3.20 12.28 -0.68
N ILE A 25 4.41 11.72 -0.65
CA ILE A 25 4.94 10.98 0.48
C ILE A 25 5.98 11.84 1.22
N ARG A 26 5.68 12.21 2.44
CA ARG A 26 6.61 12.95 3.31
C ARG A 26 7.36 11.98 4.21
N LEU A 27 8.68 12.05 4.17
CA LEU A 27 9.56 11.20 4.97
C LEU A 27 10.10 11.97 6.16
N THR A 28 9.97 11.40 7.35
CA THR A 28 10.53 11.94 8.59
C THR A 28 11.53 10.93 9.14
N ASN A 29 12.80 11.34 9.26
CA ASN A 29 13.85 10.49 9.83
C ASN A 29 13.64 10.33 11.35
N THR A 30 13.58 9.09 11.82
CA THR A 30 13.47 8.72 13.23
C THR A 30 14.76 8.11 13.79
N GLY A 31 15.81 8.03 12.98
CA GLY A 31 17.15 7.56 13.36
C GLY A 31 17.81 6.77 12.23
N GLY A 32 19.07 7.04 11.97
CA GLY A 32 19.89 6.32 11.00
C GLY A 32 19.69 6.68 9.52
N VAL A 33 18.66 7.45 9.18
CA VAL A 33 18.38 7.96 7.83
C VAL A 33 18.72 9.45 7.78
N THR A 34 20.02 9.75 7.87
CA THR A 34 20.48 11.15 7.92
C THR A 34 20.43 11.82 6.54
N ALA A 35 20.30 13.15 6.53
CA ALA A 35 20.30 13.92 5.30
C ALA A 35 21.58 13.67 4.45
N GLY A 36 21.39 13.39 3.16
CA GLY A 36 22.45 13.05 2.22
C GLY A 36 22.95 11.60 2.31
N SER A 37 22.38 10.77 3.17
CA SER A 37 22.74 9.34 3.24
C SER A 37 22.16 8.54 2.07
N GLN A 38 22.80 7.41 1.76
CA GLN A 38 22.29 6.47 0.75
C GLN A 38 20.90 5.93 1.14
N ALA A 39 20.63 5.72 2.45
CA ALA A 39 19.35 5.30 2.94
C ALA A 39 18.26 6.36 2.67
N GLU A 40 18.55 7.64 2.90
CA GLU A 40 17.61 8.71 2.55
C GLU A 40 17.29 8.73 1.06
N THR A 41 18.31 8.62 0.22
CA THR A 41 18.14 8.57 -1.24
C THR A 41 17.31 7.37 -1.66
N GLY A 42 17.54 6.20 -1.08
CA GLY A 42 16.77 4.99 -1.35
C GLY A 42 15.29 5.11 -0.94
N PHE A 43 14.99 5.66 0.24
CA PHE A 43 13.61 5.93 0.65
C PHE A 43 12.92 6.97 -0.24
N LYS A 44 13.62 8.03 -0.65
CA LYS A 44 13.09 9.02 -1.61
C LYS A 44 12.79 8.39 -2.97
N ALA A 45 13.65 7.49 -3.45
CA ALA A 45 13.41 6.75 -4.69
C ALA A 45 12.16 5.86 -4.58
N ALA A 46 11.99 5.15 -3.48
CA ALA A 46 10.81 4.33 -3.23
C ALA A 46 9.53 5.17 -3.10
N ALA A 47 9.60 6.31 -2.42
CA ALA A 47 8.49 7.26 -2.33
C ALA A 47 8.10 7.79 -3.72
N ALA A 48 9.08 8.23 -4.52
CA ALA A 48 8.85 8.73 -5.88
C ALA A 48 8.22 7.67 -6.81
N PHE A 49 8.53 6.38 -6.60
CA PHE A 49 7.84 5.30 -7.31
C PHE A 49 6.34 5.33 -7.02
N TRP A 50 5.93 5.33 -5.73
CA TRP A 50 4.52 5.32 -5.37
C TRP A 50 3.81 6.62 -5.76
N GLU A 51 4.47 7.77 -5.65
CA GLU A 51 3.96 9.06 -6.12
C GLU A 51 3.68 9.08 -7.63
N ALA A 52 4.48 8.35 -8.41
CA ALA A 52 4.27 8.18 -9.85
C ALA A 52 3.23 7.10 -10.18
N ALA A 53 3.15 6.05 -9.37
CA ALA A 53 2.25 4.91 -9.60
C ALA A 53 0.81 5.19 -9.18
N LEU A 54 0.60 6.04 -8.15
CA LEU A 54 -0.71 6.34 -7.56
C LEU A 54 -1.08 7.81 -7.77
N THR A 55 -2.32 8.07 -8.20
CA THR A 55 -2.75 9.40 -8.65
C THR A 55 -3.72 10.10 -7.69
N ASN A 56 -4.01 9.50 -6.52
CA ASN A 56 -4.87 10.10 -5.51
C ASN A 56 -4.24 11.41 -4.98
N ASN A 57 -5.04 12.44 -4.80
CA ASN A 57 -4.60 13.71 -4.21
C ASN A 57 -4.55 13.61 -2.68
N VAL A 58 -3.54 12.94 -2.15
CA VAL A 58 -3.36 12.74 -0.71
C VAL A 58 -1.90 12.91 -0.29
N THR A 59 -1.70 13.26 0.98
CA THR A 59 -0.38 13.26 1.59
C THR A 59 -0.28 12.09 2.57
N VAL A 60 0.78 11.29 2.41
CA VAL A 60 1.13 10.18 3.29
C VAL A 60 2.38 10.54 4.07
N ASP A 61 2.31 10.49 5.40
CA ASP A 61 3.39 10.86 6.30
C ASP A 61 4.05 9.60 6.86
N LEU A 62 5.31 9.34 6.50
CA LEU A 62 6.05 8.17 6.90
C LEU A 62 7.25 8.52 7.77
N ASN A 63 7.33 7.90 8.94
CA ASN A 63 8.55 7.85 9.71
C ASN A 63 9.47 6.77 9.12
N VAL A 64 10.74 7.10 8.92
CA VAL A 64 11.73 6.16 8.37
C VAL A 64 12.93 6.06 9.30
N GLY A 65 13.39 4.84 9.55
CA GLY A 65 14.50 4.56 10.44
C GLY A 65 15.42 3.46 9.91
N TYR A 66 16.62 3.40 10.49
CA TYR A 66 17.63 2.39 10.17
C TYR A 66 18.30 1.96 11.47
N SER A 67 17.97 0.75 11.95
CA SER A 67 18.47 0.23 13.22
C SER A 67 18.47 -1.31 13.22
N ALA A 68 19.01 -1.93 14.27
CA ALA A 68 18.93 -3.38 14.41
C ALA A 68 17.48 -3.85 14.57
N LEU A 69 17.09 -4.86 13.79
CA LEU A 69 15.83 -5.59 13.91
C LEU A 69 16.10 -7.05 14.34
N GLY A 70 15.03 -7.80 14.56
CA GLY A 70 15.12 -9.24 14.88
C GLY A 70 15.82 -10.03 13.77
N ALA A 71 16.31 -11.22 14.10
CA ALA A 71 17.01 -12.09 13.16
C ALA A 71 16.13 -12.40 11.93
N GLY A 72 16.68 -12.25 10.73
CA GLY A 72 16.00 -12.52 9.47
C GLY A 72 15.02 -11.41 9.01
N ILE A 73 14.79 -10.35 9.80
CA ILE A 73 13.93 -9.24 9.44
C ILE A 73 14.77 -8.19 8.71
N ILE A 74 14.49 -7.99 7.42
CA ILE A 74 15.19 -7.04 6.54
C ILE A 74 14.63 -5.62 6.71
N GLY A 75 13.31 -5.50 6.71
CA GLY A 75 12.54 -4.28 6.94
C GLY A 75 11.29 -4.59 7.76
N SER A 76 10.65 -3.58 8.31
CA SER A 76 9.41 -3.72 9.07
C SER A 76 8.61 -2.44 9.01
N THR A 77 7.31 -2.58 8.75
CA THR A 77 6.35 -1.48 8.74
C THR A 77 5.30 -1.63 9.83
N GLY A 78 5.20 -0.63 10.68
CA GLY A 78 4.08 -0.46 11.61
C GLY A 78 3.13 0.60 11.09
N SER A 79 2.01 0.20 10.47
CA SER A 79 1.00 1.11 9.93
C SER A 79 0.03 1.58 11.01
N ARG A 80 -0.33 2.86 10.96
CA ARG A 80 -1.43 3.39 11.77
C ARG A 80 -2.74 2.85 11.22
N GLN A 81 -3.41 2.02 12.01
CA GLN A 81 -4.65 1.36 11.64
C GLN A 81 -5.84 2.02 12.33
N LEU A 82 -6.91 2.18 11.60
CA LEU A 82 -8.20 2.67 12.04
C LEU A 82 -9.29 1.72 11.53
N SER A 83 -10.49 1.82 12.07
CA SER A 83 -11.60 1.00 11.57
C SER A 83 -12.83 1.83 11.26
N THR A 84 -13.57 1.41 10.25
CA THR A 84 -14.87 1.94 9.88
C THR A 84 -15.77 0.81 9.41
N THR A 85 -17.04 1.10 9.12
CA THR A 85 -17.98 0.03 8.73
C THR A 85 -17.72 -0.47 7.32
N ALA A 86 -17.98 -1.76 7.07
CA ALA A 86 -17.93 -2.35 5.73
C ALA A 86 -18.81 -1.58 4.73
N THR A 87 -19.99 -1.14 5.17
CA THR A 87 -20.89 -0.29 4.36
C THR A 87 -20.21 1.01 3.94
N SER A 88 -19.50 1.68 4.86
CA SER A 88 -18.81 2.93 4.56
C SER A 88 -17.66 2.69 3.58
N ILE A 89 -16.86 1.63 3.75
CA ILE A 89 -15.80 1.27 2.82
C ILE A 89 -16.36 1.01 1.42
N GLN A 90 -17.42 0.19 1.29
CA GLN A 90 -18.04 -0.08 -0.02
C GLN A 90 -18.58 1.19 -0.68
N THR A 91 -19.16 2.10 0.11
CA THR A 91 -19.65 3.39 -0.38
C THR A 91 -18.51 4.22 -0.96
N GLN A 92 -17.36 4.27 -0.27
CA GLN A 92 -16.22 5.05 -0.74
C GLN A 92 -15.52 4.40 -1.95
N LEU A 93 -15.40 3.07 -1.99
CA LEU A 93 -14.89 2.36 -3.16
C LEU A 93 -15.76 2.64 -4.41
N LEU A 94 -17.09 2.63 -4.25
CA LEU A 94 -18.01 2.99 -5.33
C LEU A 94 -17.89 4.45 -5.77
N ALA A 95 -17.73 5.37 -4.83
CA ALA A 95 -17.66 6.81 -5.10
C ALA A 95 -16.33 7.22 -5.78
N ASN A 96 -15.24 6.53 -5.45
CA ASN A 96 -13.88 6.88 -5.89
C ASN A 96 -13.38 6.03 -7.07
N LYS A 97 -14.20 5.16 -7.64
CA LYS A 97 -13.80 4.32 -8.76
C LYS A 97 -13.35 5.16 -9.97
N ALA A 98 -12.20 4.86 -10.52
CA ALA A 98 -11.60 5.57 -11.64
C ALA A 98 -11.10 4.66 -12.76
N SER A 99 -11.01 3.35 -12.52
CA SER A 99 -10.44 2.37 -13.45
C SER A 99 -11.45 1.33 -13.94
N ALA A 100 -11.06 0.55 -14.94
CA ALA A 100 -11.82 -0.63 -15.36
C ALA A 100 -11.82 -1.72 -14.29
N LEU A 101 -10.72 -1.86 -13.54
CA LEU A 101 -10.61 -2.82 -12.43
C LEU A 101 -11.53 -2.41 -11.28
N ASP A 102 -11.56 -1.13 -10.89
CA ASP A 102 -12.50 -0.61 -9.90
C ASP A 102 -13.95 -0.88 -10.27
N THR A 103 -14.28 -0.70 -11.56
CA THR A 103 -15.62 -0.97 -12.06
C THR A 103 -15.98 -2.45 -11.91
N LEU A 104 -15.06 -3.35 -12.22
CA LEU A 104 -15.24 -4.79 -12.04
C LEU A 104 -15.33 -5.14 -10.55
N ALA A 105 -14.37 -4.70 -9.75
CA ALA A 105 -14.30 -4.99 -8.31
C ALA A 105 -15.53 -4.49 -7.56
N THR A 106 -15.97 -3.24 -7.85
CA THR A 106 -17.14 -2.66 -7.17
C THR A 106 -18.46 -3.28 -7.60
N SER A 107 -18.57 -3.81 -8.83
CA SER A 107 -19.77 -4.52 -9.27
C SER A 107 -19.92 -5.91 -8.63
N HIS A 108 -18.86 -6.45 -8.06
CA HIS A 108 -18.81 -7.77 -7.44
C HIS A 108 -18.46 -7.73 -5.94
N MET A 109 -18.58 -6.58 -5.30
CA MET A 109 -18.35 -6.48 -3.87
C MET A 109 -19.25 -7.44 -3.07
N PRO A 110 -18.76 -7.96 -1.93
CA PRO A 110 -19.55 -8.85 -1.09
C PRO A 110 -20.87 -8.21 -0.65
N THR A 111 -21.95 -8.96 -0.72
CA THR A 111 -23.26 -8.50 -0.24
C THR A 111 -23.25 -8.39 1.28
N LEU A 112 -23.69 -7.24 1.80
CA LEU A 112 -23.85 -7.01 3.23
C LEU A 112 -25.24 -7.43 3.69
N THR A 113 -25.31 -8.17 4.79
CA THR A 113 -26.58 -8.50 5.49
C THR A 113 -26.63 -7.70 6.79
N ASN A 114 -27.57 -6.75 6.89
CA ASN A 114 -27.63 -5.81 8.02
C ASN A 114 -26.29 -5.07 8.28
N GLY A 115 -25.60 -4.71 7.22
CA GLY A 115 -24.29 -4.03 7.26
C GLY A 115 -23.10 -4.93 7.61
N ALA A 116 -23.30 -6.25 7.69
CA ALA A 116 -22.28 -7.22 8.03
C ALA A 116 -21.88 -8.09 6.83
N LEU A 117 -20.60 -8.37 6.71
CA LEU A 117 -20.04 -9.37 5.81
C LEU A 117 -20.32 -10.78 6.35
N LYS A 118 -20.45 -11.74 5.45
CA LYS A 118 -20.41 -13.17 5.78
C LYS A 118 -19.04 -13.69 5.38
N VAL A 119 -18.33 -14.29 6.31
CA VAL A 119 -16.93 -14.65 6.12
C VAL A 119 -16.56 -15.94 6.84
N ILE A 120 -15.70 -16.74 6.26
CA ILE A 120 -15.05 -17.84 6.97
C ILE A 120 -13.91 -17.27 7.80
N THR A 121 -13.89 -17.62 9.09
CA THR A 121 -12.79 -17.28 10.01
C THR A 121 -12.20 -18.54 10.63
N SER A 122 -11.04 -18.42 11.28
CA SER A 122 -10.57 -19.45 12.19
C SER A 122 -11.59 -19.67 13.33
N GLY A 123 -11.74 -20.91 13.78
CA GLY A 123 -12.71 -21.28 14.81
C GLY A 123 -12.36 -20.78 16.20
N TYR A 124 -13.13 -21.22 17.19
CA TYR A 124 -12.99 -20.82 18.58
C TYR A 124 -12.47 -21.98 19.44
N LYS A 125 -11.68 -21.69 20.47
CA LYS A 125 -11.32 -22.66 21.51
C LYS A 125 -12.51 -22.98 22.41
N LYS A 126 -13.36 -21.98 22.67
CA LYS A 126 -14.57 -22.09 23.47
C LYS A 126 -15.76 -21.60 22.61
N ALA A 127 -16.39 -22.52 21.90
CA ALA A 127 -17.45 -22.20 20.95
C ALA A 127 -18.63 -21.44 21.60
N ALA A 128 -19.07 -21.82 22.80
CA ALA A 128 -20.20 -21.19 23.47
C ALA A 128 -20.00 -19.70 23.79
N THR A 129 -18.76 -19.26 24.00
CA THR A 129 -18.42 -17.85 24.31
C THR A 129 -17.63 -17.19 23.18
N LYS A 130 -17.37 -17.92 22.09
CA LYS A 130 -16.52 -17.48 20.98
C LYS A 130 -15.12 -17.01 21.43
N ALA A 131 -14.61 -17.58 22.51
CA ALA A 131 -13.37 -17.15 23.14
C ALA A 131 -12.18 -18.00 22.67
N GLY A 132 -11.05 -17.29 22.43
CA GLY A 132 -9.78 -17.84 21.95
C GLY A 132 -9.88 -18.33 20.50
N VAL A 133 -8.78 -18.25 19.77
CA VAL A 133 -8.71 -18.61 18.36
C VAL A 133 -8.18 -20.04 18.20
N ASN A 134 -8.88 -20.86 17.42
CA ASN A 134 -8.49 -22.21 17.03
C ASN A 134 -8.24 -22.29 15.52
N THR A 135 -7.00 -22.31 15.09
CA THR A 135 -6.63 -22.38 13.65
C THR A 135 -6.76 -23.79 13.06
N ALA A 136 -7.05 -24.81 13.88
CA ALA A 136 -7.34 -26.16 13.39
C ALA A 136 -8.79 -26.36 12.96
N SER A 137 -9.66 -25.38 13.22
CA SER A 137 -11.05 -25.38 12.80
C SER A 137 -11.43 -24.06 12.17
N LYS A 138 -12.54 -24.06 11.42
CA LYS A 138 -13.10 -22.91 10.74
C LYS A 138 -14.56 -22.75 11.11
N VAL A 139 -15.05 -21.53 11.04
CA VAL A 139 -16.48 -21.21 11.17
C VAL A 139 -16.91 -20.29 10.04
N TYR A 140 -18.10 -20.51 9.52
CA TYR A 140 -18.76 -19.53 8.66
C TYR A 140 -19.48 -18.54 9.57
N ASP A 141 -18.84 -17.39 9.74
CA ASP A 141 -19.35 -16.33 10.59
C ASP A 141 -20.32 -15.46 9.80
N THR A 142 -21.58 -15.50 10.20
CA THR A 142 -22.69 -14.81 9.55
C THR A 142 -23.43 -13.88 10.49
N ASP A 143 -22.86 -13.66 11.67
CA ASP A 143 -23.48 -12.78 12.66
C ASP A 143 -23.25 -11.30 12.31
N THR A 144 -23.72 -10.42 13.19
CA THR A 144 -23.61 -8.97 12.99
C THR A 144 -22.69 -8.34 14.02
N SER A 145 -21.68 -9.08 14.48
CA SER A 145 -20.68 -8.61 15.43
C SER A 145 -19.68 -7.63 14.79
N VAL A 146 -18.77 -7.12 15.59
CA VAL A 146 -17.85 -6.05 15.15
C VAL A 146 -16.92 -6.53 14.03
N ASN A 147 -16.41 -7.76 14.11
CA ASN A 147 -15.53 -8.32 13.07
C ASN A 147 -16.21 -8.47 11.71
N ASN A 148 -17.55 -8.64 11.67
CA ASN A 148 -18.31 -8.74 10.42
C ASN A 148 -18.75 -7.36 9.88
N LYS A 149 -18.93 -6.38 10.77
CA LYS A 149 -19.40 -5.04 10.41
C LYS A 149 -18.30 -4.05 10.11
N ASN A 150 -17.16 -4.19 10.77
CA ASN A 150 -16.09 -3.19 10.72
C ASN A 150 -14.87 -3.76 9.99
N ILE A 151 -14.28 -2.89 9.17
CA ILE A 151 -13.09 -3.16 8.39
C ILE A 151 -11.97 -2.28 8.92
N VAL A 152 -10.79 -2.86 9.06
CA VAL A 152 -9.55 -2.17 9.37
C VAL A 152 -8.95 -1.60 8.08
N ALA A 153 -8.47 -0.39 8.12
CA ALA A 153 -7.68 0.20 7.05
C ALA A 153 -6.48 0.94 7.62
N THR A 154 -5.39 1.05 6.86
CA THR A 154 -4.33 1.97 7.23
C THR A 154 -4.82 3.41 7.08
N SER A 155 -4.26 4.33 7.85
CA SER A 155 -4.65 5.74 7.76
C SER A 155 -4.36 6.32 6.36
N ALA A 156 -3.30 5.85 5.68
CA ALA A 156 -3.01 6.22 4.30
C ALA A 156 -4.10 5.72 3.33
N ASN A 157 -4.55 4.47 3.47
CA ASN A 157 -5.62 3.92 2.64
C ASN A 157 -6.96 4.64 2.88
N LEU A 158 -7.28 5.00 4.13
CA LEU A 158 -8.47 5.82 4.41
C LEU A 158 -8.40 7.20 3.74
N LYS A 159 -7.22 7.85 3.73
CA LYS A 159 -7.03 9.11 2.99
C LYS A 159 -7.30 8.93 1.49
N ALA A 160 -6.78 7.83 0.89
CA ALA A 160 -7.04 7.50 -0.51
C ALA A 160 -8.54 7.32 -0.81
N LEU A 161 -9.27 6.72 0.12
CA LEU A 161 -10.72 6.54 0.07
C LEU A 161 -11.51 7.83 0.38
N GLY A 162 -10.85 8.96 0.62
CA GLY A 162 -11.51 10.25 0.85
C GLY A 162 -11.96 10.50 2.29
N TYR A 163 -11.53 9.70 3.26
CA TYR A 163 -11.84 9.96 4.66
C TYR A 163 -10.97 11.09 5.24
N ALA A 164 -11.55 11.90 6.10
CA ALA A 164 -10.80 12.81 6.94
C ALA A 164 -10.07 12.02 8.04
N VAL A 165 -8.75 12.04 7.98
CA VAL A 165 -7.89 11.37 8.95
C VAL A 165 -7.12 12.43 9.76
N ALA A 166 -7.12 12.29 11.08
CA ALA A 166 -6.38 13.20 11.95
C ALA A 166 -4.88 13.19 11.63
N ALA A 167 -4.23 14.34 11.72
CA ALA A 167 -2.81 14.49 11.45
C ALA A 167 -1.94 13.53 12.29
N GLY A 168 -0.79 13.17 11.77
CA GLY A 168 0.18 12.27 12.37
C GLY A 168 0.80 11.34 11.32
N ALA A 169 1.82 10.60 11.72
CA ALA A 169 2.44 9.62 10.84
C ALA A 169 1.44 8.51 10.48
N ASP A 170 1.41 8.13 9.20
CA ASP A 170 0.59 7.04 8.69
C ASP A 170 1.25 5.68 8.95
N ALA A 171 2.59 5.66 8.96
CA ALA A 171 3.35 4.47 9.31
C ALA A 171 4.74 4.83 9.82
N SER A 172 5.38 3.84 10.45
CA SER A 172 6.80 3.87 10.78
C SER A 172 7.47 2.67 10.13
N ILE A 173 8.49 2.93 9.32
CA ILE A 173 9.26 1.94 8.56
C ILE A 173 10.67 1.91 9.11
N THR A 174 11.16 0.72 9.49
CA THR A 174 12.52 0.55 9.98
C THR A 174 13.24 -0.52 9.17
N PHE A 175 14.44 -0.20 8.70
CA PHE A 175 15.32 -1.15 8.03
C PHE A 175 16.37 -1.70 8.97
N SER A 176 16.70 -2.97 8.79
CA SER A 176 17.68 -3.64 9.64
C SER A 176 19.11 -3.26 9.24
N SER A 177 19.86 -2.73 10.20
CA SER A 177 21.30 -2.47 10.04
C SER A 177 22.15 -3.75 10.03
N ALA A 178 21.55 -4.92 10.24
CA ALA A 178 22.23 -6.21 10.18
C ALA A 178 22.44 -6.74 8.75
N PHE A 179 21.80 -6.12 7.75
CA PHE A 179 21.91 -6.53 6.34
C PHE A 179 22.79 -5.55 5.56
N ALA A 180 23.55 -6.10 4.62
CA ALA A 180 24.22 -5.29 3.61
C ALA A 180 23.24 -4.96 2.49
N PHE A 181 23.04 -3.66 2.22
CA PHE A 181 22.16 -3.20 1.16
C PHE A 181 22.92 -2.65 -0.04
N ASP A 182 22.34 -2.86 -1.21
CA ASP A 182 22.63 -2.11 -2.40
C ASP A 182 21.63 -0.97 -2.53
N PHE A 183 22.13 0.26 -2.50
CA PHE A 183 21.31 1.47 -2.57
C PHE A 183 21.14 1.99 -4.00
N ASN A 184 21.90 1.42 -4.95
CA ASN A 184 21.82 1.72 -6.36
C ASN A 184 21.97 0.44 -7.17
N SER A 185 20.84 -0.19 -7.46
CA SER A 185 20.84 -1.43 -8.23
C SER A 185 20.65 -1.20 -9.74
N ASP A 186 21.01 0.00 -10.28
CA ASP A 186 20.89 0.32 -11.70
C ASP A 186 21.71 -0.63 -12.60
N ASP A 187 22.85 -1.06 -12.12
CA ASP A 187 23.75 -2.03 -12.77
C ASP A 187 23.53 -3.47 -12.31
N GLY A 188 22.49 -3.71 -11.51
CA GLY A 188 22.17 -4.98 -10.86
C GLY A 188 22.39 -4.90 -9.36
N VAL A 189 21.69 -5.77 -8.60
CA VAL A 189 21.94 -5.87 -7.17
C VAL A 189 23.28 -6.58 -6.94
N THR A 190 24.20 -5.93 -6.24
CA THR A 190 25.52 -6.47 -5.92
C THR A 190 25.38 -7.82 -5.21
N ALA A 191 26.17 -8.81 -5.59
CA ALA A 191 26.21 -10.10 -4.96
C ALA A 191 26.42 -9.98 -3.43
N GLY A 192 25.61 -10.68 -2.64
CA GLY A 192 25.66 -10.63 -1.17
C GLY A 192 25.01 -9.39 -0.55
N LYS A 193 24.35 -8.54 -1.35
CA LYS A 193 23.55 -7.41 -0.86
C LYS A 193 22.08 -7.57 -1.17
N MET A 194 21.23 -6.87 -0.40
CA MET A 194 19.79 -6.76 -0.61
C MET A 194 19.45 -5.50 -1.41
N ASP A 195 18.44 -5.54 -2.26
CA ASP A 195 17.91 -4.37 -2.96
C ASP A 195 17.19 -3.43 -1.97
N PHE A 196 17.85 -2.34 -1.58
CA PHE A 196 17.27 -1.38 -0.62
C PHE A 196 15.99 -0.76 -1.17
N ILE A 197 15.98 -0.34 -2.43
CA ILE A 197 14.84 0.36 -3.02
C ILE A 197 13.64 -0.59 -3.16
N GLY A 198 13.86 -1.83 -3.60
CA GLY A 198 12.82 -2.84 -3.68
C GLY A 198 12.18 -3.11 -2.32
N VAL A 199 12.98 -3.32 -1.28
CA VAL A 199 12.46 -3.50 0.08
C VAL A 199 11.73 -2.23 0.55
N ALA A 200 12.22 -1.02 0.24
CA ALA A 200 11.53 0.21 0.63
C ALA A 200 10.18 0.41 -0.07
N ILE A 201 10.07 0.05 -1.35
CA ILE A 201 8.77 0.06 -2.07
C ILE A 201 7.81 -0.95 -1.42
N HIS A 202 8.28 -2.15 -1.06
CA HIS A 202 7.49 -3.18 -0.37
C HIS A 202 6.96 -2.68 0.98
N GLU A 203 7.81 -2.13 1.82
CA GLU A 203 7.42 -1.62 3.14
C GLU A 203 6.45 -0.44 3.06
N ILE A 204 6.63 0.45 2.09
CA ILE A 204 5.66 1.51 1.81
C ILE A 204 4.34 0.90 1.34
N GLY A 205 4.34 -0.18 0.57
CA GLY A 205 3.13 -0.91 0.18
C GLY A 205 2.28 -1.35 1.38
N HIS A 206 2.89 -1.85 2.45
CA HIS A 206 2.18 -2.14 3.70
C HIS A 206 1.59 -0.88 4.34
N ALA A 207 2.32 0.23 4.36
CA ALA A 207 1.81 1.51 4.83
C ALA A 207 0.59 1.98 4.04
N LEU A 208 0.58 1.75 2.73
CA LEU A 208 -0.50 2.11 1.80
C LEU A 208 -1.73 1.19 1.87
N GLY A 209 -1.67 0.08 2.60
CA GLY A 209 -2.85 -0.75 2.87
C GLY A 209 -2.76 -2.21 2.44
N PHE A 210 -1.61 -2.69 1.98
CA PHE A 210 -1.43 -4.12 1.72
C PHE A 210 -1.24 -4.88 3.04
N ILE A 211 -2.32 -5.05 3.77
CA ILE A 211 -2.38 -5.71 5.08
C ILE A 211 -3.54 -6.70 5.14
N SER A 212 -3.48 -7.68 6.04
CA SER A 212 -4.55 -8.67 6.23
C SER A 212 -4.86 -8.90 7.70
N GLY A 213 -6.15 -8.99 8.02
CA GLY A 213 -6.64 -9.35 9.33
C GLY A 213 -6.42 -10.83 9.69
N VAL A 214 -6.08 -11.68 8.71
CA VAL A 214 -5.70 -13.08 8.94
C VAL A 214 -4.50 -13.17 9.87
N ASP A 215 -3.57 -12.19 9.83
CA ASP A 215 -2.44 -12.12 10.74
C ASP A 215 -2.86 -11.96 12.21
N THR A 216 -4.01 -11.31 12.47
CA THR A 216 -4.60 -11.23 13.81
C THR A 216 -5.09 -12.60 14.29
N TYR A 217 -5.79 -13.35 13.43
CA TYR A 217 -6.22 -14.70 13.75
C TYR A 217 -5.03 -15.64 13.95
N ASP A 218 -3.96 -15.47 13.18
CA ASP A 218 -2.74 -16.26 13.30
C ASP A 218 -1.98 -15.95 14.60
N TYR A 219 -1.85 -14.66 14.95
CA TYR A 219 -1.21 -14.21 16.18
C TYR A 219 -1.89 -14.78 17.44
N TYR A 220 -3.23 -14.74 17.52
CA TYR A 220 -3.99 -15.29 18.65
C TYR A 220 -4.28 -16.78 18.51
N GLY A 221 -3.93 -17.38 17.39
CA GLY A 221 -4.21 -18.77 17.05
C GLY A 221 -3.27 -19.79 17.71
N GLY A 222 -3.81 -20.94 18.10
CA GLY A 222 -3.00 -22.10 18.50
C GLY A 222 -2.65 -22.99 17.30
N PRO A 223 -1.56 -23.79 17.38
CA PRO A 223 -0.70 -23.97 18.57
C PRO A 223 0.44 -22.96 18.72
N SER A 224 0.78 -22.16 17.69
CA SER A 224 2.09 -21.47 17.62
C SER A 224 2.00 -19.94 17.76
N GLY A 225 0.82 -19.32 17.65
CA GLY A 225 0.68 -17.87 17.75
C GLY A 225 1.16 -17.30 19.09
N PRO A 226 1.87 -16.16 19.10
CA PRO A 226 2.36 -15.55 20.36
C PRO A 226 1.26 -15.25 21.37
N GLY A 227 0.09 -14.82 20.90
CA GLY A 227 -1.10 -14.52 21.71
C GLY A 227 -2.01 -15.72 21.98
N ARG A 228 -1.60 -16.94 21.63
CA ARG A 228 -2.44 -18.15 21.70
C ARG A 228 -3.01 -18.47 23.07
N SER A 229 -2.40 -18.05 24.16
CA SER A 229 -2.93 -18.26 25.52
C SER A 229 -4.12 -17.35 25.84
N SER A 230 -4.36 -16.32 25.05
CA SER A 230 -5.48 -15.40 25.24
C SER A 230 -6.82 -16.10 25.03
N ASN A 231 -7.81 -15.73 25.85
CA ASN A 231 -9.22 -16.04 25.63
C ASN A 231 -9.95 -14.90 24.91
N ILE A 232 -9.25 -14.12 24.07
CA ILE A 232 -9.85 -13.03 23.33
C ILE A 232 -11.03 -13.53 22.49
N ASN A 233 -12.10 -12.74 22.46
CA ASN A 233 -13.20 -12.94 21.52
C ASN A 233 -13.05 -11.93 20.39
N LEU A 234 -12.52 -12.38 19.23
CA LEU A 234 -12.28 -11.50 18.08
C LEU A 234 -13.54 -10.95 17.43
N ASN A 235 -14.73 -11.51 17.73
CA ASN A 235 -15.99 -10.92 17.29
C ASN A 235 -16.23 -9.50 17.85
N ASN A 236 -15.53 -9.12 18.92
CA ASN A 236 -15.63 -7.79 19.52
C ASN A 236 -14.70 -6.75 18.88
N TYR A 237 -13.93 -7.12 17.87
CA TYR A 237 -12.90 -6.26 17.26
C TYR A 237 -13.01 -6.27 15.74
N ALA A 238 -12.74 -5.15 15.10
CA ALA A 238 -12.51 -5.14 13.67
C ALA A 238 -11.23 -5.93 13.38
N THR A 239 -11.30 -6.89 12.46
CA THR A 239 -10.18 -7.75 12.10
C THR A 239 -9.85 -7.70 10.62
N GLY A 240 -10.81 -7.95 9.73
CA GLY A 240 -10.58 -7.94 8.29
C GLY A 240 -10.15 -6.57 7.78
N SER A 241 -9.21 -6.55 6.84
CA SER A 241 -8.75 -5.33 6.16
C SER A 241 -9.58 -5.02 4.91
N VAL A 242 -9.32 -3.85 4.28
CA VAL A 242 -9.93 -3.55 2.98
C VAL A 242 -9.49 -4.58 1.93
N LEU A 243 -8.23 -5.02 1.96
CA LEU A 243 -7.72 -6.05 1.06
C LEU A 243 -8.41 -7.41 1.28
N ASP A 244 -8.77 -7.74 2.51
CA ASP A 244 -9.49 -8.98 2.82
C ASP A 244 -10.92 -9.02 2.29
N MET A 245 -11.50 -7.90 1.85
CA MET A 245 -12.77 -7.88 1.12
C MET A 245 -12.65 -8.49 -0.29
N PHE A 246 -11.43 -8.74 -0.74
CA PHE A 246 -11.08 -9.37 -2.00
C PHE A 246 -10.36 -10.72 -1.81
N ARG A 247 -10.34 -11.25 -0.57
CA ARG A 247 -9.72 -12.52 -0.21
C ARG A 247 -10.77 -13.62 -0.19
N TYR A 248 -10.76 -14.51 -1.18
CA TYR A 248 -11.73 -15.58 -1.37
C TYR A 248 -11.10 -16.96 -1.25
N SER A 249 -11.91 -17.97 -0.95
CA SER A 249 -11.55 -19.37 -0.99
C SER A 249 -12.56 -20.15 -1.81
N SER A 250 -12.07 -21.09 -2.64
CA SER A 250 -12.90 -22.03 -3.39
C SER A 250 -13.24 -23.29 -2.61
N ASP A 251 -12.60 -23.49 -1.46
CA ASP A 251 -12.85 -24.65 -0.58
C ASP A 251 -13.33 -24.17 0.79
N PRO A 252 -14.61 -23.79 0.91
CA PRO A 252 -15.20 -23.48 2.21
C PRO A 252 -15.33 -24.72 3.12
N GLY A 253 -14.94 -25.89 2.64
CA GLY A 253 -15.21 -27.17 3.29
C GLY A 253 -16.72 -27.43 3.34
N ASN A 254 -17.19 -28.13 4.38
CA ASN A 254 -18.62 -28.37 4.60
C ASN A 254 -19.32 -27.20 5.34
N LEU A 255 -18.69 -26.04 5.40
CA LEU A 255 -19.21 -24.90 6.19
C LEU A 255 -20.26 -24.10 5.46
N VAL A 256 -20.20 -24.06 4.15
CA VAL A 256 -21.14 -23.29 3.30
C VAL A 256 -21.84 -24.25 2.36
N VAL A 257 -23.16 -24.27 2.42
CA VAL A 257 -23.98 -25.06 1.50
C VAL A 257 -23.98 -24.37 0.13
N GLY A 258 -23.45 -25.01 -0.87
CA GLY A 258 -23.30 -24.49 -2.23
C GLY A 258 -21.83 -24.47 -2.68
N THR A 259 -21.64 -24.20 -3.96
CA THR A 259 -20.32 -24.19 -4.60
C THR A 259 -19.75 -22.78 -4.79
N ALA A 260 -20.41 -21.76 -4.28
CA ALA A 260 -19.99 -20.37 -4.46
C ALA A 260 -18.75 -20.08 -3.61
N PRO A 261 -17.72 -19.41 -4.16
CA PRO A 261 -16.60 -18.89 -3.41
C PRO A 261 -17.11 -17.91 -2.33
N VAL A 262 -16.44 -17.90 -1.19
CA VAL A 262 -16.76 -17.00 -0.06
C VAL A 262 -15.53 -16.28 0.41
N LEU A 263 -15.71 -15.14 1.05
CA LEU A 263 -14.64 -14.47 1.79
C LEU A 263 -14.06 -15.43 2.82
N ASP A 264 -12.75 -15.57 2.87
CA ASP A 264 -12.09 -16.50 3.79
C ASP A 264 -10.87 -15.85 4.46
N TRP A 265 -11.03 -15.53 5.73
CA TRP A 265 -10.03 -14.95 6.62
C TRP A 265 -9.46 -15.99 7.59
N SER A 266 -9.66 -17.26 7.32
CA SER A 266 -9.12 -18.33 8.16
C SER A 266 -7.65 -18.60 7.87
N VAL A 267 -6.90 -18.86 8.92
CA VAL A 267 -5.50 -19.26 8.84
C VAL A 267 -5.37 -20.62 8.15
N LYS A 268 -4.29 -20.87 7.43
CA LYS A 268 -3.98 -22.09 6.65
C LYS A 268 -4.82 -22.31 5.39
N THR A 269 -5.82 -21.50 5.12
CA THR A 269 -6.62 -21.69 3.93
C THR A 269 -5.95 -21.08 2.72
N PRO A 270 -5.77 -21.81 1.62
CA PRO A 270 -5.37 -21.23 0.36
C PRO A 270 -6.45 -20.26 -0.14
N SER A 271 -6.26 -18.99 0.17
CA SER A 271 -7.14 -17.92 -0.30
C SER A 271 -6.46 -17.13 -1.41
N TYR A 272 -7.25 -16.66 -2.35
CA TYR A 272 -6.78 -15.95 -3.52
C TYR A 272 -7.38 -14.55 -3.61
N PHE A 273 -6.66 -13.67 -4.31
CA PHE A 273 -7.14 -12.34 -4.66
C PHE A 273 -8.15 -12.44 -5.81
N SER A 274 -9.32 -11.85 -5.63
CA SER A 274 -10.36 -11.83 -6.64
C SER A 274 -11.11 -10.50 -6.66
N VAL A 275 -11.36 -9.98 -7.85
CA VAL A 275 -12.13 -8.76 -8.11
C VAL A 275 -13.49 -9.05 -8.79
N ASP A 276 -13.81 -10.33 -9.01
CA ASP A 276 -15.05 -10.80 -9.65
C ASP A 276 -15.94 -11.63 -8.69
N GLY A 277 -15.88 -11.31 -7.38
CA GLY A 277 -16.71 -12.00 -6.38
C GLY A 277 -16.25 -13.39 -6.04
N GLY A 278 -14.99 -13.72 -6.28
CA GLY A 278 -14.39 -15.02 -6.03
C GLY A 278 -14.48 -15.98 -7.21
N ALA A 279 -15.03 -15.57 -8.36
CA ALA A 279 -15.19 -16.45 -9.50
C ALA A 279 -13.83 -16.91 -10.06
N THR A 280 -12.83 -16.02 -10.07
CA THR A 280 -11.46 -16.35 -10.49
C THR A 280 -10.41 -15.76 -9.55
N ALA A 281 -9.26 -16.45 -9.46
CA ALA A 281 -8.06 -15.87 -8.86
C ALA A 281 -7.45 -14.89 -9.87
N TYR A 282 -7.51 -13.60 -9.57
CA TYR A 282 -6.95 -12.56 -10.45
C TYR A 282 -5.45 -12.76 -10.63
N GLY A 283 -5.00 -12.90 -11.88
CA GLY A 283 -3.60 -13.20 -12.18
C GLY A 283 -3.09 -14.53 -11.60
N GLY A 284 -3.97 -15.44 -11.15
CA GLY A 284 -3.59 -16.68 -10.47
C GLY A 284 -3.03 -16.45 -9.05
N ALA A 285 -3.27 -15.29 -8.45
CA ALA A 285 -2.65 -14.88 -7.21
C ALA A 285 -3.31 -15.48 -5.98
N TYR A 286 -2.51 -16.16 -5.18
CA TYR A 286 -2.85 -16.58 -3.82
C TYR A 286 -2.13 -15.72 -2.81
N PHE A 287 -2.70 -15.63 -1.60
CA PHE A 287 -2.09 -14.99 -0.46
C PHE A 287 -1.34 -16.01 0.41
N SER A 288 -0.36 -15.55 1.17
CA SER A 288 0.19 -16.30 2.31
C SER A 288 -0.88 -16.48 3.39
N THR A 289 -0.69 -17.49 4.26
CA THR A 289 -1.78 -18.01 5.08
C THR A 289 -1.52 -17.94 6.59
N GLY A 290 -0.42 -17.34 7.00
CA GLY A 290 -0.07 -17.10 8.42
C GLY A 290 1.36 -17.49 8.75
N ALA A 291 2.03 -16.63 9.51
CA ALA A 291 3.43 -16.78 9.90
C ALA A 291 3.66 -17.87 10.96
N TYR A 292 2.68 -18.07 11.86
CA TYR A 292 2.83 -18.95 13.02
C TYR A 292 2.14 -20.30 12.83
N ASN A 293 0.95 -20.28 12.28
CA ASN A 293 0.10 -21.49 12.14
C ASN A 293 -0.25 -21.79 10.67
N GLY A 294 0.13 -20.92 9.73
CA GLY A 294 -0.11 -21.05 8.30
C GLY A 294 1.07 -21.66 7.55
N ASP A 295 1.46 -21.03 6.47
CA ASP A 295 2.56 -21.45 5.58
C ASP A 295 3.94 -20.88 5.97
N GLY A 296 4.03 -20.22 7.12
CA GLY A 296 5.26 -19.63 7.65
C GLY A 296 5.49 -18.18 7.18
N ARG A 297 4.52 -17.57 6.51
CA ARG A 297 4.56 -16.18 6.04
C ARG A 297 3.32 -15.42 6.49
N GLN A 298 3.49 -14.13 6.78
CA GLN A 298 2.34 -13.27 7.14
C GLN A 298 1.33 -13.21 6.00
N ALA A 299 0.06 -13.29 6.34
CA ALA A 299 -1.03 -13.26 5.36
C ALA A 299 -1.18 -11.91 4.64
N SER A 300 -0.51 -10.88 5.14
CA SER A 300 -0.34 -9.56 4.50
C SER A 300 0.62 -9.58 3.31
N HIS A 301 0.80 -10.73 2.66
CA HIS A 301 1.68 -10.91 1.49
C HIS A 301 1.02 -11.80 0.45
N TRP A 302 1.54 -11.73 -0.77
CA TRP A 302 1.30 -12.80 -1.75
C TRP A 302 1.85 -14.13 -1.23
N LYS A 303 1.38 -15.22 -1.82
CA LYS A 303 1.95 -16.55 -1.55
C LYS A 303 3.42 -16.56 -1.92
N ASP A 304 4.27 -16.94 -0.95
CA ASP A 304 5.71 -17.06 -1.16
C ASP A 304 6.02 -17.96 -2.35
N ALA A 305 6.84 -17.47 -3.26
CA ALA A 305 7.25 -18.22 -4.42
C ALA A 305 8.15 -19.40 -4.01
N ALA A 306 7.98 -20.53 -4.66
CA ALA A 306 8.90 -21.65 -4.46
C ALA A 306 10.34 -21.23 -4.81
N SER A 307 11.33 -21.81 -4.13
CA SER A 307 12.74 -21.50 -4.38
C SER A 307 13.08 -21.63 -5.89
N GLY A 308 13.60 -20.54 -6.44
CA GLY A 308 13.93 -20.44 -7.88
C GLY A 308 12.76 -20.13 -8.80
N ALA A 309 11.53 -20.02 -8.28
CA ALA A 309 10.38 -19.55 -9.06
C ALA A 309 10.31 -18.02 -9.09
N THR A 310 9.62 -17.49 -10.11
CA THR A 310 9.34 -16.06 -10.22
C THR A 310 8.31 -15.66 -9.15
N GLN A 311 8.58 -14.59 -8.41
CA GLN A 311 7.62 -14.00 -7.48
C GLN A 311 6.39 -13.49 -8.19
N LEU A 312 5.23 -13.52 -7.52
CA LEU A 312 3.96 -12.98 -8.05
C LEU A 312 4.04 -11.45 -8.23
N GLY A 313 4.75 -10.80 -7.34
CA GLY A 313 4.96 -9.36 -7.35
C GLY A 313 5.87 -8.96 -6.20
N LEU A 314 6.01 -7.65 -5.98
CA LEU A 314 6.87 -7.13 -4.92
C LEU A 314 6.30 -7.38 -3.52
N MET A 315 4.98 -7.54 -3.38
CA MET A 315 4.37 -7.89 -2.09
C MET A 315 4.50 -9.39 -1.75
N ASP A 316 5.42 -10.13 -2.40
CA ASP A 316 5.93 -11.42 -1.95
C ASP A 316 6.70 -11.26 -0.62
N PRO A 317 6.60 -12.20 0.35
CA PRO A 317 7.18 -12.03 1.68
C PRO A 317 8.70 -12.18 1.74
N THR A 318 9.35 -12.53 0.64
CA THR A 318 10.78 -12.81 0.60
C THR A 318 11.49 -12.12 -0.55
N ILE A 319 12.75 -11.80 -0.33
CA ILE A 319 13.67 -11.37 -1.38
C ILE A 319 15.04 -11.97 -1.09
N SER A 320 15.75 -12.40 -2.14
CA SER A 320 17.07 -13.02 -2.01
C SER A 320 18.20 -11.99 -2.20
N TYR A 321 19.37 -12.29 -1.68
CA TYR A 321 20.58 -11.53 -2.01
C TYR A 321 20.83 -11.52 -3.52
N GLY A 322 21.16 -10.37 -4.06
CA GLY A 322 21.38 -10.18 -5.50
C GLY A 322 20.10 -10.14 -6.33
N GLN A 323 18.92 -10.25 -5.70
CA GLN A 323 17.62 -10.17 -6.39
C GLN A 323 17.09 -8.74 -6.37
N ARG A 324 16.55 -8.29 -7.51
CA ARG A 324 15.80 -7.04 -7.61
C ARG A 324 14.34 -7.25 -7.23
N GLY A 325 13.80 -6.33 -6.47
CA GLY A 325 12.36 -6.21 -6.29
C GLY A 325 11.66 -5.84 -7.59
N THR A 326 10.54 -6.48 -7.89
CA THR A 326 9.78 -6.24 -9.12
C THR A 326 8.32 -5.99 -8.79
N ILE A 327 7.84 -4.77 -9.04
CA ILE A 327 6.41 -4.45 -9.03
C ILE A 327 5.78 -5.07 -10.28
N THR A 328 4.62 -5.69 -10.11
CA THR A 328 3.84 -6.28 -11.19
C THR A 328 2.47 -5.63 -11.34
N ALA A 329 1.78 -5.91 -12.44
CA ALA A 329 0.38 -5.53 -12.61
C ALA A 329 -0.51 -6.05 -11.48
N LEU A 330 -0.14 -7.19 -10.89
CA LEU A 330 -0.86 -7.79 -9.78
C LEU A 330 -0.77 -6.95 -8.50
N ASP A 331 0.42 -6.45 -8.16
CA ASP A 331 0.58 -5.54 -7.02
C ASP A 331 -0.29 -4.30 -7.19
N LEU A 332 -0.21 -3.66 -8.36
CA LEU A 332 -1.00 -2.48 -8.66
C LEU A 332 -2.51 -2.77 -8.69
N ALA A 333 -2.93 -3.95 -9.15
CA ALA A 333 -4.34 -4.36 -9.13
C ALA A 333 -4.89 -4.47 -7.70
N ALA A 334 -4.08 -4.94 -6.75
CA ALA A 334 -4.49 -4.99 -5.35
C ALA A 334 -4.64 -3.57 -4.77
N PHE A 335 -3.73 -2.65 -5.07
CA PHE A 335 -3.85 -1.24 -4.65
C PHE A 335 -5.05 -0.55 -5.30
N ASP A 336 -5.30 -0.79 -6.58
CA ASP A 336 -6.47 -0.27 -7.28
C ASP A 336 -7.76 -0.75 -6.60
N ALA A 337 -7.90 -2.05 -6.37
CA ALA A 337 -9.07 -2.65 -5.72
C ALA A 337 -9.36 -2.10 -4.31
N ILE A 338 -8.33 -1.70 -3.55
CA ILE A 338 -8.51 -1.11 -2.20
C ILE A 338 -8.67 0.42 -2.21
N GLY A 339 -8.83 1.04 -3.39
CA GLY A 339 -9.21 2.45 -3.56
C GLY A 339 -8.07 3.41 -3.89
N TRP A 340 -6.91 2.90 -4.28
CA TRP A 340 -5.88 3.72 -4.88
C TRP A 340 -6.11 3.82 -6.40
N ASN A 341 -6.02 5.02 -6.94
CA ASN A 341 -6.10 5.23 -8.39
C ASN A 341 -4.72 5.02 -9.00
N THR A 342 -4.57 4.02 -9.85
CA THR A 342 -3.29 3.70 -10.49
C THR A 342 -3.05 4.51 -11.77
N SER A 343 -1.79 4.90 -12.02
CA SER A 343 -1.40 5.55 -13.29
C SER A 343 -1.34 4.55 -14.45
N VAL A 344 -1.33 3.26 -14.16
CA VAL A 344 -1.28 2.15 -15.12
C VAL A 344 -2.64 1.46 -15.16
N ASN A 345 -3.21 1.30 -16.35
CA ASN A 345 -4.38 0.45 -16.52
C ASN A 345 -3.94 -1.02 -16.49
N VAL A 346 -4.09 -1.67 -15.34
CA VAL A 346 -3.63 -3.04 -15.08
C VAL A 346 -4.44 -4.09 -15.85
N VAL A 347 -5.67 -3.79 -16.24
CA VAL A 347 -6.52 -4.71 -17.04
C VAL A 347 -6.00 -4.81 -18.48
N SER A 348 -5.65 -3.68 -19.10
CA SER A 348 -5.08 -3.66 -20.46
C SER A 348 -3.60 -3.99 -20.49
N ASN A 349 -2.90 -3.92 -19.36
CA ASN A 349 -1.46 -4.16 -19.22
C ASN A 349 -1.16 -5.23 -18.18
N ALA A 350 -1.83 -6.38 -18.27
CA ALA A 350 -1.67 -7.49 -17.32
C ALA A 350 -0.22 -8.02 -17.20
N GLY A 351 0.60 -7.80 -18.21
CA GLY A 351 2.04 -8.12 -18.19
C GLY A 351 2.93 -6.98 -17.69
N TYR A 352 2.36 -5.90 -17.16
CA TYR A 352 3.16 -4.80 -16.65
C TYR A 352 4.10 -5.25 -15.53
N THR A 353 5.36 -4.87 -15.66
CA THR A 353 6.38 -5.03 -14.62
C THR A 353 7.20 -3.76 -14.53
N TYR A 354 7.58 -3.41 -13.33
CA TYR A 354 8.46 -2.29 -13.06
C TYR A 354 9.56 -2.74 -12.09
N LEU A 355 10.80 -2.67 -12.53
CA LEU A 355 11.94 -2.97 -11.67
C LEU A 355 12.20 -1.80 -10.74
N SER A 356 12.40 -2.05 -9.46
CA SER A 356 12.64 -1.05 -8.42
C SER A 356 13.80 -0.10 -8.72
N THR A 357 14.68 -0.49 -9.62
CA THR A 357 15.93 0.20 -9.93
C THR A 357 16.01 0.70 -11.37
N THR A 358 14.88 0.87 -12.05
CA THR A 358 14.96 1.54 -13.34
C THR A 358 15.43 2.99 -13.13
N ASN A 359 16.33 3.43 -14.01
CA ASN A 359 16.88 4.78 -14.03
C ASN A 359 15.83 5.91 -13.85
N ALA A 360 14.56 5.64 -14.15
CA ALA A 360 13.47 6.61 -14.01
C ALA A 360 13.15 6.92 -12.54
N VAL A 361 13.02 5.91 -11.67
CA VAL A 361 12.73 6.09 -10.24
C VAL A 361 13.89 6.78 -9.54
N TYR A 362 15.10 6.28 -9.78
CA TYR A 362 16.30 6.88 -9.21
C TYR A 362 16.51 8.31 -9.69
N ARG A 363 16.37 8.57 -10.99
CA ARG A 363 16.49 9.92 -11.55
C ARG A 363 15.40 10.87 -11.07
N ALA A 364 14.16 10.41 -10.89
CA ALA A 364 13.09 11.21 -10.32
C ALA A 364 13.41 11.61 -8.88
N ALA A 365 13.94 10.69 -8.07
CA ALA A 365 14.33 10.97 -6.69
C ALA A 365 15.47 11.99 -6.58
N ILE A 366 16.46 11.93 -7.47
CA ILE A 366 17.59 12.88 -7.48
C ILE A 366 17.27 14.18 -8.22
N ALA A 367 16.35 14.20 -9.18
CA ALA A 367 15.93 15.41 -9.91
C ALA A 367 15.24 16.44 -9.01
N ASN A 368 14.65 16.01 -7.90
CA ASN A 368 14.10 16.91 -6.87
C ASN A 368 15.17 17.51 -5.93
N VAL A 369 16.44 17.14 -6.08
CA VAL A 369 17.56 17.84 -5.44
C VAL A 369 17.91 19.02 -6.34
N PRO A 370 17.72 20.29 -5.93
CA PRO A 370 18.07 21.44 -6.74
C PRO A 370 19.54 21.34 -7.17
N GLU A 371 19.79 21.26 -8.48
CA GLU A 371 21.15 21.15 -9.00
C GLU A 371 22.02 22.33 -8.53
N PRO A 372 23.33 22.12 -8.29
CA PRO A 372 24.27 23.20 -7.95
C PRO A 372 24.18 24.40 -8.90
N ALA A 373 23.85 24.15 -10.19
CA ALA A 373 23.60 25.19 -11.17
C ALA A 373 22.39 26.07 -10.85
N SER A 374 21.30 25.50 -10.31
CA SER A 374 20.11 26.24 -9.86
C SER A 374 20.42 27.14 -8.67
N TRP A 375 21.23 26.66 -7.74
CA TRP A 375 21.76 27.46 -6.62
C TRP A 375 22.67 28.58 -7.12
N ALA A 376 23.57 28.29 -8.06
CA ALA A 376 24.45 29.29 -8.66
C ALA A 376 23.65 30.36 -9.41
N MET A 377 22.61 29.99 -10.17
CA MET A 377 21.72 30.92 -10.83
C MET A 377 20.92 31.76 -9.86
N MET A 378 20.42 31.19 -8.77
CA MET A 378 19.69 31.90 -7.74
C MET A 378 20.60 32.92 -7.03
N ILE A 379 21.82 32.53 -6.66
CA ILE A 379 22.83 33.41 -6.04
C ILE A 379 23.21 34.52 -7.02
N ALA A 380 23.45 34.21 -8.31
CA ALA A 380 23.76 35.19 -9.32
C ALA A 380 22.59 36.16 -9.56
N GLY A 381 21.36 35.66 -9.58
CA GLY A 381 20.13 36.45 -9.70
C GLY A 381 19.96 37.44 -8.54
N PHE A 382 20.08 36.97 -7.32
CA PHE A 382 20.04 37.84 -6.13
C PHE A 382 21.22 38.83 -6.09
N GLY A 383 22.42 38.40 -6.51
CA GLY A 383 23.58 39.26 -6.63
C GLY A 383 23.38 40.40 -7.64
N MET A 384 22.81 40.10 -8.81
CA MET A 384 22.49 41.12 -9.82
C MET A 384 21.41 42.09 -9.36
N VAL A 385 20.36 41.61 -8.72
CA VAL A 385 19.28 42.46 -8.19
C VAL A 385 19.82 43.35 -7.06
N GLY A 386 20.63 42.80 -6.14
CA GLY A 386 21.28 43.57 -5.07
C GLY A 386 22.24 44.60 -5.62
N GLY A 387 23.03 44.29 -6.65
CA GLY A 387 23.91 45.21 -7.36
C GLY A 387 23.18 46.36 -8.06
N ALA A 388 22.04 46.03 -8.73
CA ALA A 388 21.22 47.04 -9.38
C ALA A 388 20.55 48.01 -8.38
N LEU A 389 20.06 47.50 -7.25
CA LEU A 389 19.47 48.32 -6.18
C LEU A 389 20.53 49.22 -5.52
N ARG A 390 21.77 48.76 -5.33
CA ARG A 390 22.86 49.53 -4.78
C ARG A 390 23.28 50.68 -5.73
N ARG A 391 23.33 50.45 -7.04
CA ARG A 391 23.63 51.49 -8.04
C ARG A 391 22.54 52.59 -8.08
N ARG A 392 21.27 52.27 -7.89
CA ARG A 392 20.21 53.27 -7.80
C ARG A 392 20.31 54.17 -6.58
N ARG A 393 20.85 53.71 -5.47
CA ARG A 393 21.07 54.53 -4.27
C ARG A 393 22.24 55.51 -4.40
N VAL A 394 23.23 55.23 -5.26
CA VAL A 394 24.38 56.12 -5.49
C VAL A 394 24.08 57.20 -6.52
N ALA A 395 23.04 57.08 -7.33
CA ALA A 395 22.63 58.07 -8.34
C ALA A 395 21.67 59.15 -7.80
N VAL A 396 21.34 59.17 -6.51
CA VAL A 396 20.41 60.11 -5.84
C VAL A 396 21.07 60.86 -4.68
N ALA A 397 22.42 60.86 -4.62
CA ALA A 397 23.20 61.62 -3.66
C ALA A 397 24.01 62.76 -4.33
#